data_2ddac49f0f3616483007f11178c2cff8
#
_entry.id   2ddac49f0f3616483007f11178c2cff8
#
_cell.length_a   1.000
_cell.length_b   1.000
_cell.length_c   1.000
_cell.angle_alpha   90.00
_cell.angle_beta   90.00
_cell.angle_gamma   90.00
#
_symmetry.space_group_name_H-M   'P 1'
#
loop_
_entity.id
_entity.type
_entity.pdbx_description
1 polymer ?
#
loop_
_entity_poly.entity_id
_entity_poly.type
_entity_poly.pdbx_seq_one_letter_code
_entity_poly.pdbx_strand_id
1 'polypeptide(L)'
;GSASMVIAIPSAVATFAWIATIWTGRPVFKVPFLYFAGFVLLFVIGGVSGVMTAAVPLDWQLNDTYFVVAHLHYVLLGINVFPVIGGVVFWFPKFTGRLMSERFGKLTFCVLFIGFNLGFFPMHIAGLLGMPRRIYTYSGDMGWNTVNMITSIGSFVFATGVLMFLADLVWSYKRGPVAGDNPWDAPTLEWSVSSPPPPYNFATIPIVESRHPLWEERLFHDDPSRARTQLDEGLILDHGREALATRALDGCPDAILKMPGDSYAPFLLGLFSTLIFAAMLLHVWWLALAMLAGFAVSLAAWMWPEAPLLQREPGEPQGETLG
;
A
#
# COMPACT_ATOMS: atom_id res chain seq x y z
N GLY A 1 28.69 1.89 -8.34
CA GLY A 1 28.83 3.37 -8.31
C GLY A 1 28.08 4.03 -9.44
N SER A 2 28.58 4.00 -10.71
CA SER A 2 28.01 4.80 -11.80
C SER A 2 26.52 4.53 -12.08
N ALA A 3 26.11 3.28 -12.16
CA ALA A 3 24.71 2.92 -12.37
C ALA A 3 23.81 3.43 -11.22
N SER A 4 24.25 3.34 -9.97
CA SER A 4 23.51 3.85 -8.81
C SER A 4 23.41 5.38 -8.81
N MET A 5 24.43 6.09 -9.31
CA MET A 5 24.39 7.54 -9.48
C MET A 5 23.37 7.97 -10.55
N VAL A 6 23.24 7.21 -11.64
CA VAL A 6 22.24 7.50 -12.69
C VAL A 6 20.82 7.36 -12.15
N ILE A 7 20.55 6.41 -11.25
CA ILE A 7 19.22 6.23 -10.63
C ILE A 7 18.81 7.45 -9.77
N ALA A 8 19.76 8.22 -9.25
CA ALA A 8 19.46 9.42 -8.47
C ALA A 8 18.75 10.50 -9.31
N ILE A 9 18.96 10.55 -10.62
CA ILE A 9 18.35 11.56 -11.50
C ILE A 9 16.82 11.42 -11.56
N PRO A 10 16.23 10.28 -11.97
CA PRO A 10 14.78 10.14 -11.99
C PRO A 10 14.15 10.23 -10.59
N SER A 11 14.86 9.76 -9.56
CA SER A 11 14.39 9.89 -8.17
C SER A 11 14.31 11.34 -7.71
N ALA A 12 15.29 12.17 -8.09
CA ALA A 12 15.27 13.60 -7.82
C ALA A 12 14.12 14.28 -8.55
N VAL A 13 13.90 13.96 -9.85
CA VAL A 13 12.77 14.49 -10.62
C VAL A 13 11.43 14.16 -9.95
N ALA A 14 11.23 12.92 -9.53
CA ALA A 14 10.02 12.52 -8.81
C ALA A 14 9.85 13.32 -7.51
N THR A 15 10.93 13.48 -6.72
CA THR A 15 10.92 14.25 -5.47
C THR A 15 10.54 15.70 -5.70
N PHE A 16 11.13 16.36 -6.70
CA PHE A 16 10.78 17.73 -7.05
C PHE A 16 9.33 17.85 -7.53
N ALA A 17 8.82 16.88 -8.29
CA ALA A 17 7.43 16.86 -8.70
C ALA A 17 6.48 16.75 -7.50
N TRP A 18 6.77 15.90 -6.51
CA TRP A 18 5.99 15.79 -5.27
C TRP A 18 6.01 17.08 -4.45
N ILE A 19 7.20 17.68 -4.27
CA ILE A 19 7.34 18.97 -3.56
C ILE A 19 6.58 20.07 -4.30
N ALA A 20 6.71 20.15 -5.64
CA ALA A 20 5.99 21.12 -6.44
C ALA A 20 4.47 20.97 -6.33
N THR A 21 3.97 19.73 -6.32
CA THR A 21 2.54 19.43 -6.13
C THR A 21 2.04 19.92 -4.77
N ILE A 22 2.81 19.71 -3.69
CA ILE A 22 2.47 20.23 -2.36
C ILE A 22 2.52 21.77 -2.34
N TRP A 23 3.55 22.35 -2.94
CA TRP A 23 3.79 23.80 -2.93
C TRP A 23 2.73 24.60 -3.68
N THR A 24 2.28 24.07 -4.82
CA THR A 24 1.25 24.70 -5.65
C THR A 24 -0.17 24.36 -5.22
N GLY A 25 -0.33 23.33 -4.38
CA GLY A 25 -1.62 22.87 -3.89
C GLY A 25 -2.09 23.58 -2.60
N ARG A 26 -3.21 23.10 -2.08
CA ARG A 26 -3.74 23.50 -0.77
C ARG A 26 -3.74 22.28 0.16
N PRO A 27 -2.61 21.93 0.79
CA PRO A 27 -2.52 20.73 1.60
C PRO A 27 -3.42 20.83 2.82
N VAL A 28 -4.16 19.76 3.08
CA VAL A 28 -4.99 19.61 4.28
C VAL A 28 -4.25 18.68 5.24
N PHE A 29 -3.86 19.21 6.41
CA PHE A 29 -3.05 18.48 7.40
C PHE A 29 -3.85 17.42 8.17
N LYS A 30 -4.44 16.48 7.43
CA LYS A 30 -5.03 15.25 7.95
C LYS A 30 -3.99 14.12 7.99
N VAL A 31 -4.31 13.05 8.71
CA VAL A 31 -3.37 11.94 8.95
C VAL A 31 -2.75 11.39 7.67
N PRO A 32 -3.49 11.10 6.58
CA PRO A 32 -2.88 10.59 5.34
C PRO A 32 -1.80 11.53 4.76
N PHE A 33 -2.07 12.85 4.79
CA PHE A 33 -1.11 13.84 4.31
C PHE A 33 0.16 13.90 5.15
N LEU A 34 0.06 13.75 6.48
CA LEU A 34 1.23 13.73 7.36
C LEU A 34 2.16 12.55 7.03
N TYR A 35 1.61 11.37 6.80
CA TYR A 35 2.38 10.20 6.38
C TYR A 35 3.04 10.40 5.01
N PHE A 36 2.34 11.04 4.08
CA PHE A 36 2.92 11.38 2.77
C PHE A 36 4.05 12.41 2.91
N ALA A 37 3.85 13.47 3.67
CA ALA A 37 4.89 14.48 3.91
C ALA A 37 6.10 13.89 4.65
N GLY A 38 5.86 13.04 5.64
CA GLY A 38 6.90 12.28 6.33
C GLY A 38 7.67 11.38 5.37
N PHE A 39 6.98 10.65 4.49
CA PHE A 39 7.58 9.85 3.43
C PHE A 39 8.51 10.69 2.54
N VAL A 40 8.06 11.84 2.04
CA VAL A 40 8.88 12.70 1.17
C VAL A 40 10.16 13.14 1.89
N LEU A 41 10.06 13.52 3.17
CA LEU A 41 11.22 13.92 3.96
C LEU A 41 12.21 12.75 4.16
N LEU A 42 11.72 11.57 4.51
CA LEU A 42 12.54 10.37 4.68
C LEU A 42 13.16 9.91 3.35
N PHE A 43 12.43 10.10 2.24
CA PHE A 43 12.94 9.81 0.90
C PHE A 43 14.13 10.71 0.56
N VAL A 44 14.07 12.00 0.89
CA VAL A 44 15.20 12.92 0.65
C VAL A 44 16.42 12.49 1.48
N ILE A 45 16.25 12.19 2.77
CA ILE A 45 17.36 11.75 3.64
C ILE A 45 17.95 10.43 3.14
N GLY A 46 17.10 9.44 2.85
CA GLY A 46 17.50 8.15 2.30
C GLY A 46 18.19 8.28 0.93
N GLY A 47 17.69 9.18 0.07
CA GLY A 47 18.26 9.44 -1.25
C GLY A 47 19.65 10.08 -1.17
N VAL A 48 19.82 11.08 -0.30
CA VAL A 48 21.13 11.72 -0.07
C VAL A 48 22.15 10.70 0.47
N SER A 49 21.79 9.91 1.47
CA SER A 49 22.68 8.86 1.99
C SER A 49 22.96 7.78 0.94
N GLY A 50 22.02 7.50 0.04
CA GLY A 50 22.20 6.61 -1.11
C GLY A 50 23.21 7.12 -2.13
N VAL A 51 23.15 8.42 -2.45
CA VAL A 51 24.14 9.05 -3.32
C VAL A 51 25.54 9.03 -2.67
N MET A 52 25.62 9.24 -1.36
CA MET A 52 26.86 9.14 -0.62
C MET A 52 27.47 7.72 -0.72
N THR A 53 26.68 6.68 -0.54
CA THR A 53 27.16 5.29 -0.70
C THR A 53 27.41 4.91 -2.16
N ALA A 54 26.82 5.59 -3.14
CA ALA A 54 27.09 5.37 -4.56
C ALA A 54 28.41 6.02 -5.02
N ALA A 55 28.89 7.07 -4.33
CA ALA A 55 30.13 7.75 -4.61
C ALA A 55 31.34 6.90 -4.18
N VAL A 56 32.08 6.34 -5.13
CA VAL A 56 33.14 5.37 -4.89
C VAL A 56 34.15 5.77 -3.78
N PRO A 57 34.68 7.03 -3.73
CA PRO A 57 35.61 7.41 -2.65
C PRO A 57 34.99 7.37 -1.25
N LEU A 58 33.69 7.66 -1.13
CA LEU A 58 32.96 7.55 0.13
C LEU A 58 32.57 6.11 0.44
N ASP A 59 32.19 5.35 -0.60
CA ASP A 59 31.81 3.95 -0.43
C ASP A 59 32.94 3.11 0.16
N TRP A 60 34.18 3.35 -0.22
CA TRP A 60 35.35 2.67 0.37
C TRP A 60 35.46 2.86 1.88
N GLN A 61 34.98 3.97 2.42
CA GLN A 61 35.00 4.24 3.86
C GLN A 61 33.70 3.81 4.55
N LEU A 62 32.57 3.86 3.85
CA LEU A 62 31.25 3.61 4.41
C LEU A 62 30.77 2.16 4.23
N ASN A 63 31.34 1.44 3.26
CA ASN A 63 30.98 0.06 3.00
C ASN A 63 31.18 -0.81 4.24
N ASP A 64 30.24 -1.72 4.46
CA ASP A 64 30.22 -2.62 5.62
C ASP A 64 30.19 -1.93 7.00
N THR A 65 29.81 -0.65 7.07
CA THR A 65 29.58 0.08 8.31
C THR A 65 28.08 0.23 8.63
N TYR A 66 27.76 0.74 9.82
CA TYR A 66 26.40 1.10 10.23
C TYR A 66 25.79 2.22 9.39
N PHE A 67 26.57 2.98 8.63
CA PHE A 67 26.06 3.94 7.67
C PHE A 67 25.17 3.28 6.59
N VAL A 68 25.63 2.16 6.05
CA VAL A 68 24.85 1.38 5.08
C VAL A 68 23.59 0.82 5.73
N VAL A 69 23.65 0.40 7.00
CA VAL A 69 22.49 -0.08 7.75
C VAL A 69 21.45 1.04 7.91
N ALA A 70 21.90 2.24 8.27
CA ALA A 70 21.04 3.42 8.37
C ALA A 70 20.37 3.74 7.03
N HIS A 71 21.15 3.86 5.96
CA HIS A 71 20.64 4.12 4.62
C HIS A 71 19.59 3.08 4.20
N LEU A 72 19.86 1.79 4.37
CA LEU A 72 18.92 0.72 4.01
C LEU A 72 17.62 0.82 4.80
N HIS A 73 17.65 1.19 6.09
CA HIS A 73 16.43 1.37 6.87
C HIS A 73 15.63 2.59 6.43
N TYR A 74 16.28 3.68 6.06
CA TYR A 74 15.58 4.82 5.45
C TYR A 74 14.89 4.42 4.15
N VAL A 75 15.55 3.63 3.29
CA VAL A 75 14.99 3.19 2.01
C VAL A 75 13.94 2.09 2.20
N LEU A 76 14.18 1.09 3.06
CA LEU A 76 13.29 -0.06 3.21
C LEU A 76 12.09 0.22 4.14
N LEU A 77 12.31 0.88 5.27
CA LEU A 77 11.24 1.15 6.23
C LEU A 77 10.68 2.56 6.08
N GLY A 78 11.54 3.58 5.99
CA GLY A 78 11.08 4.96 5.90
C GLY A 78 10.26 5.23 4.64
N ILE A 79 10.76 4.81 3.49
CA ILE A 79 10.11 5.03 2.19
C ILE A 79 8.90 4.13 1.97
N ASN A 80 8.86 2.93 2.57
CA ASN A 80 7.75 1.99 2.35
C ASN A 80 6.70 2.04 3.46
N VAL A 81 7.09 1.98 4.73
CA VAL A 81 6.13 1.86 5.85
C VAL A 81 5.26 3.11 5.97
N PHE A 82 5.84 4.30 5.83
CA PHE A 82 5.07 5.55 5.98
C PHE A 82 3.97 5.70 4.91
N PRO A 83 4.25 5.57 3.60
CA PRO A 83 3.17 5.67 2.61
C PRO A 83 2.18 4.51 2.68
N VAL A 84 2.61 3.30 3.08
CA VAL A 84 1.70 2.17 3.28
C VAL A 84 0.71 2.47 4.41
N ILE A 85 1.17 2.94 5.56
CA ILE A 85 0.28 3.35 6.66
C ILE A 85 -0.62 4.51 6.21
N GLY A 86 -0.07 5.50 5.53
CA GLY A 86 -0.85 6.61 4.96
C GLY A 86 -1.94 6.14 4.00
N GLY A 87 -1.62 5.18 3.13
CA GLY A 87 -2.56 4.53 2.22
C GLY A 87 -3.64 3.74 2.96
N VAL A 88 -3.27 2.96 3.97
CA VAL A 88 -4.24 2.25 4.81
C VAL A 88 -5.22 3.23 5.45
N VAL A 89 -4.75 4.31 6.05
CA VAL A 89 -5.63 5.33 6.67
C VAL A 89 -6.52 6.01 5.61
N PHE A 90 -5.96 6.31 4.43
CA PHE A 90 -6.68 6.98 3.35
C PHE A 90 -7.82 6.12 2.79
N TRP A 91 -7.56 4.83 2.51
CA TRP A 91 -8.57 3.92 1.96
C TRP A 91 -9.31 3.10 3.03
N PHE A 92 -9.02 3.28 4.32
CA PHE A 92 -9.74 2.61 5.40
C PHE A 92 -11.28 2.76 5.31
N PRO A 93 -11.84 3.93 4.92
CA PRO A 93 -13.26 4.06 4.63
C PRO A 93 -13.79 3.07 3.59
N LYS A 94 -13.03 2.87 2.51
CA LYS A 94 -13.41 1.93 1.44
C LYS A 94 -13.36 0.47 1.89
N PHE A 95 -12.45 0.12 2.79
CA PHE A 95 -12.36 -1.25 3.32
C PHE A 95 -13.44 -1.56 4.36
N THR A 96 -13.83 -0.57 5.17
CA THR A 96 -14.59 -0.81 6.39
C THR A 96 -15.87 0.01 6.53
N GLY A 97 -16.07 1.05 5.72
CA GLY A 97 -17.11 2.04 5.87
C GLY A 97 -16.92 3.00 7.05
N ARG A 98 -15.77 2.99 7.71
CA ARG A 98 -15.48 3.76 8.93
C ARG A 98 -14.23 4.60 8.77
N LEU A 99 -14.10 5.63 9.60
CA LEU A 99 -12.89 6.46 9.70
C LEU A 99 -12.02 6.03 10.87
N MET A 100 -10.71 6.14 10.70
CA MET A 100 -9.75 6.06 11.79
C MET A 100 -9.72 7.37 12.59
N SER A 101 -9.20 7.31 13.82
CA SER A 101 -9.16 8.48 14.71
C SER A 101 -8.14 9.51 14.22
N GLU A 102 -8.60 10.71 13.87
CA GLU A 102 -7.71 11.79 13.39
C GLU A 102 -6.72 12.25 14.48
N ARG A 103 -7.17 12.40 15.75
CA ARG A 103 -6.29 12.84 16.85
C ARG A 103 -5.27 11.79 17.23
N PHE A 104 -5.74 10.56 17.38
CA PHE A 104 -4.86 9.44 17.74
C PHE A 104 -3.91 9.10 16.58
N GLY A 105 -4.38 9.16 15.33
CA GLY A 105 -3.55 8.98 14.14
C GLY A 105 -2.43 10.01 14.01
N LYS A 106 -2.69 11.28 14.34
CA LYS A 106 -1.64 12.32 14.40
C LYS A 106 -0.59 12.02 15.46
N LEU A 107 -1.02 11.63 16.66
CA LEU A 107 -0.12 11.21 17.72
C LEU A 107 0.73 10.00 17.28
N THR A 108 0.09 9.00 16.71
CA THR A 108 0.75 7.79 16.18
C THR A 108 1.80 8.16 15.13
N PHE A 109 1.47 9.05 14.20
CA PHE A 109 2.43 9.55 13.22
C PHE A 109 3.64 10.21 13.89
N CYS A 110 3.42 11.09 14.87
CA CYS A 110 4.51 11.75 15.59
C CYS A 110 5.42 10.72 16.30
N VAL A 111 4.84 9.75 16.99
CA VAL A 111 5.60 8.70 17.69
C VAL A 111 6.40 7.86 16.71
N LEU A 112 5.78 7.43 15.60
CA LEU A 112 6.46 6.67 14.54
C LEU A 112 7.57 7.48 13.90
N PHE A 113 7.31 8.73 13.53
CA PHE A 113 8.28 9.57 12.82
C PHE A 113 9.49 9.93 13.70
N ILE A 114 9.24 10.32 14.95
CA ILE A 114 10.31 10.59 15.93
C ILE A 114 11.07 9.31 16.24
N GLY A 115 10.37 8.22 16.54
CA GLY A 115 10.98 6.92 16.85
C GLY A 115 11.83 6.39 15.70
N PHE A 116 11.36 6.54 14.45
CA PHE A 116 12.12 6.15 13.25
C PHE A 116 13.42 6.95 13.14
N ASN A 117 13.36 8.27 13.23
CA ASN A 117 14.55 9.09 13.10
C ASN A 117 15.52 8.90 14.27
N LEU A 118 15.05 8.76 15.51
CA LEU A 118 15.90 8.43 16.66
C LEU A 118 16.51 7.03 16.55
N GLY A 119 15.77 6.07 15.97
CA GLY A 119 16.23 4.70 15.81
C GLY A 119 17.27 4.52 14.70
N PHE A 120 17.13 5.24 13.59
CA PHE A 120 17.95 4.96 12.41
C PHE A 120 18.88 6.09 11.99
N PHE A 121 18.56 7.36 12.24
CA PHE A 121 19.46 8.47 11.88
C PHE A 121 20.81 8.40 12.59
N PRO A 122 20.90 8.11 13.92
CA PRO A 122 22.19 8.01 14.61
C PRO A 122 23.08 6.89 14.07
N MET A 123 22.53 5.88 13.41
CA MET A 123 23.34 4.83 12.79
C MET A 123 24.23 5.36 11.66
N HIS A 124 23.86 6.47 10.96
CA HIS A 124 24.76 7.14 10.02
C HIS A 124 26.00 7.66 10.76
N ILE A 125 25.79 8.26 11.94
CA ILE A 125 26.88 8.79 12.77
C ILE A 125 27.77 7.64 13.26
N ALA A 126 27.18 6.54 13.76
CA ALA A 126 27.93 5.36 14.19
C ALA A 126 28.81 4.80 13.04
N GLY A 127 28.25 4.74 11.82
CA GLY A 127 29.00 4.31 10.64
C GLY A 127 30.14 5.24 10.25
N LEU A 128 29.92 6.57 10.33
CA LEU A 128 30.98 7.56 10.10
C LEU A 128 32.08 7.50 11.17
N LEU A 129 31.75 7.05 12.39
CA LEU A 129 32.71 6.77 13.46
C LEU A 129 33.38 5.39 13.29
N GLY A 130 33.17 4.71 12.18
CA GLY A 130 33.82 3.44 11.84
C GLY A 130 33.17 2.19 12.44
N MET A 131 31.96 2.27 13.00
CA MET A 131 31.28 1.10 13.54
C MET A 131 30.92 0.11 12.42
N PRO A 132 31.47 -1.13 12.42
CA PRO A 132 31.16 -2.14 11.42
C PRO A 132 29.72 -2.66 11.58
N ARG A 133 29.06 -3.01 10.48
CA ARG A 133 27.81 -3.76 10.55
C ARG A 133 28.04 -5.22 10.98
N ARG A 134 26.99 -5.92 11.42
CA ARG A 134 27.01 -7.35 11.77
C ARG A 134 27.85 -7.71 12.99
N ILE A 135 28.21 -6.75 13.83
CA ILE A 135 28.81 -7.04 15.12
C ILE A 135 27.74 -7.16 16.20
N TYR A 136 27.92 -8.09 17.15
CA TYR A 136 26.98 -8.32 18.24
C TYR A 136 27.46 -7.67 19.55
N THR A 137 28.74 -7.29 19.65
CA THR A 137 29.34 -6.60 20.79
C THR A 137 30.53 -5.75 20.34
N TYR A 138 30.91 -4.80 21.17
CA TYR A 138 32.06 -3.92 20.94
C TYR A 138 32.63 -3.44 22.28
N SER A 139 33.89 -2.97 22.28
CA SER A 139 34.54 -2.43 23.46
C SER A 139 33.98 -1.05 23.83
N GLY A 140 33.84 -0.77 25.14
CA GLY A 140 33.22 0.47 25.64
C GLY A 140 33.98 1.75 25.33
N ASP A 141 35.25 1.66 24.93
CA ASP A 141 36.15 2.76 24.57
C ASP A 141 36.02 3.22 23.10
N MET A 142 35.23 2.50 22.26
CA MET A 142 35.06 2.83 20.85
C MET A 142 34.26 4.13 20.58
N GLY A 143 33.65 4.73 21.58
CA GLY A 143 32.87 5.97 21.44
C GLY A 143 31.47 5.79 20.86
N TRP A 144 30.99 4.55 20.65
CA TRP A 144 29.69 4.26 20.00
C TRP A 144 28.52 4.13 20.98
N ASN A 145 28.78 4.10 22.30
CA ASN A 145 27.79 3.80 23.34
C ASN A 145 26.59 4.76 23.31
N THR A 146 26.85 6.09 23.28
CA THR A 146 25.77 7.09 23.29
C THR A 146 24.89 6.98 22.05
N VAL A 147 25.51 6.83 20.89
CA VAL A 147 24.79 6.72 19.60
C VAL A 147 23.91 5.47 19.59
N ASN A 148 24.43 4.32 20.02
CA ASN A 148 23.68 3.09 20.10
C ASN A 148 22.58 3.11 21.16
N MET A 149 22.79 3.82 22.29
CA MET A 149 21.74 4.05 23.28
C MET A 149 20.56 4.82 22.68
N ILE A 150 20.83 5.93 21.97
CA ILE A 150 19.79 6.72 21.29
C ILE A 150 19.04 5.86 20.27
N THR A 151 19.78 5.08 19.46
CA THR A 151 19.21 4.12 18.50
C THR A 151 18.29 3.11 19.17
N SER A 152 18.70 2.54 20.29
CA SER A 152 17.88 1.56 21.03
C SER A 152 16.60 2.19 21.57
N ILE A 153 16.69 3.38 22.19
CA ILE A 153 15.51 4.12 22.65
C ILE A 153 14.59 4.44 21.48
N GLY A 154 15.13 4.94 20.37
CA GLY A 154 14.37 5.24 19.16
C GLY A 154 13.63 4.03 18.61
N SER A 155 14.25 2.85 18.62
CA SER A 155 13.64 1.60 18.17
C SER A 155 12.45 1.19 19.03
N PHE A 156 12.51 1.36 20.35
CA PHE A 156 11.37 1.12 21.24
C PHE A 156 10.25 2.13 21.04
N VAL A 157 10.58 3.40 20.81
CA VAL A 157 9.59 4.44 20.49
C VAL A 157 8.90 4.12 19.16
N PHE A 158 9.65 3.70 18.14
CA PHE A 158 9.10 3.28 16.86
C PHE A 158 8.17 2.07 17.00
N ALA A 159 8.61 1.04 17.73
CA ALA A 159 7.78 -0.14 18.01
C ALA A 159 6.47 0.23 18.74
N THR A 160 6.53 1.16 19.69
CA THR A 160 5.34 1.70 20.35
C THR A 160 4.39 2.37 19.35
N GLY A 161 4.91 3.14 18.40
CA GLY A 161 4.12 3.75 17.33
C GLY A 161 3.43 2.72 16.43
N VAL A 162 4.12 1.61 16.11
CA VAL A 162 3.52 0.49 15.36
C VAL A 162 2.37 -0.14 16.15
N LEU A 163 2.55 -0.40 17.44
CA LEU A 163 1.48 -0.94 18.29
C LEU A 163 0.29 0.02 18.41
N MET A 164 0.54 1.33 18.50
CA MET A 164 -0.52 2.35 18.49
C MET A 164 -1.30 2.30 17.17
N PHE A 165 -0.63 2.21 16.02
CA PHE A 165 -1.30 2.09 14.72
C PHE A 165 -2.19 0.84 14.65
N LEU A 166 -1.69 -0.33 15.07
CA LEU A 166 -2.46 -1.57 15.09
C LEU A 166 -3.66 -1.49 16.04
N ALA A 167 -3.50 -0.85 17.19
CA ALA A 167 -4.58 -0.63 18.14
C ALA A 167 -5.68 0.28 17.57
N ASP A 168 -5.29 1.39 16.89
CA ASP A 168 -6.25 2.28 16.22
C ASP A 168 -6.98 1.57 15.08
N LEU A 169 -6.29 0.77 14.29
CA LEU A 169 -6.87 -0.01 13.20
C LEU A 169 -7.97 -0.95 13.72
N VAL A 170 -7.67 -1.74 14.77
CA VAL A 170 -8.64 -2.68 15.37
C VAL A 170 -9.80 -1.95 16.04
N TRP A 171 -9.50 -0.86 16.76
CA TRP A 171 -10.52 -0.05 17.42
C TRP A 171 -11.46 0.62 16.40
N SER A 172 -10.89 1.26 15.38
CA SER A 172 -11.63 1.99 14.36
C SER A 172 -12.46 1.07 13.48
N TYR A 173 -11.99 -0.15 13.20
CA TYR A 173 -12.76 -1.16 12.51
C TYR A 173 -14.07 -1.49 13.22
N LYS A 174 -14.04 -1.54 14.57
CA LYS A 174 -15.23 -1.89 15.38
C LYS A 174 -16.05 -0.68 15.79
N ARG A 175 -15.43 0.46 16.10
CA ARG A 175 -16.03 1.61 16.78
C ARG A 175 -15.77 2.96 16.12
N GLY A 176 -15.06 2.99 14.99
CA GLY A 176 -14.83 4.22 14.23
C GLY A 176 -16.16 4.85 13.75
N PRO A 177 -16.20 6.18 13.57
CA PRO A 177 -17.37 6.85 13.01
C PRO A 177 -17.61 6.39 11.57
N VAL A 178 -18.85 6.40 11.13
CA VAL A 178 -19.22 6.10 9.74
C VAL A 178 -18.59 7.16 8.83
N ALA A 179 -17.98 6.71 7.75
CA ALA A 179 -17.13 7.57 6.93
C ALA A 179 -17.90 8.43 5.89
N GLY A 180 -19.04 7.93 5.39
CA GLY A 180 -19.65 8.46 4.15
C GLY A 180 -18.85 8.05 2.92
N ASP A 181 -19.30 8.50 1.75
CA ASP A 181 -18.74 8.03 0.47
C ASP A 181 -17.40 8.69 0.13
N ASN A 182 -17.26 10.00 0.37
CA ASN A 182 -16.04 10.77 0.10
C ASN A 182 -15.63 11.64 1.30
N PRO A 183 -15.03 11.08 2.36
CA PRO A 183 -14.65 11.82 3.57
C PRO A 183 -13.45 12.77 3.37
N TRP A 184 -12.74 12.62 2.25
CA TRP A 184 -11.55 13.40 1.94
C TRP A 184 -11.80 14.52 0.95
N ASP A 185 -13.00 14.60 0.35
CA ASP A 185 -13.28 15.44 -0.81
C ASP A 185 -12.26 15.20 -1.94
N ALA A 186 -11.98 13.92 -2.18
CA ALA A 186 -11.00 13.50 -3.18
C ALA A 186 -11.64 13.43 -4.58
N PRO A 187 -10.86 13.72 -5.65
CA PRO A 187 -11.41 13.89 -6.99
C PRO A 187 -11.51 12.61 -7.81
N THR A 188 -11.03 11.47 -7.31
CA THR A 188 -10.88 10.24 -8.07
C THR A 188 -12.10 9.32 -7.94
N LEU A 189 -12.31 8.46 -8.94
CA LEU A 189 -13.55 7.69 -9.14
C LEU A 189 -13.90 6.74 -8.00
N GLU A 190 -12.92 6.22 -7.27
CA GLU A 190 -13.18 5.35 -6.12
C GLU A 190 -14.00 6.03 -5.03
N TRP A 191 -14.02 7.36 -5.01
CA TRP A 191 -14.79 8.15 -4.04
C TRP A 191 -16.20 8.51 -4.52
N SER A 192 -16.59 8.14 -5.76
CA SER A 192 -17.95 8.33 -6.28
C SER A 192 -18.91 7.21 -5.86
N VAL A 193 -18.41 6.11 -5.36
CA VAL A 193 -19.21 4.96 -4.91
C VAL A 193 -19.30 4.91 -3.39
N SER A 194 -20.22 4.12 -2.86
CA SER A 194 -20.41 3.93 -1.41
C SER A 194 -19.14 3.40 -0.70
N SER A 195 -19.08 3.55 0.60
CA SER A 195 -18.02 3.03 1.45
C SER A 195 -18.59 2.06 2.49
N PRO A 196 -18.36 0.73 2.37
CA PRO A 196 -17.61 0.00 1.34
C PRO A 196 -18.28 0.06 -0.04
N PRO A 197 -17.50 -0.13 -1.14
CA PRO A 197 -18.06 -0.17 -2.48
C PRO A 197 -18.87 -1.47 -2.69
N PRO A 198 -19.94 -1.41 -3.51
CA PRO A 198 -20.63 -2.62 -3.91
C PRO A 198 -19.74 -3.48 -4.82
N PRO A 199 -19.98 -4.80 -4.93
CA PRO A 199 -19.17 -5.70 -5.75
C PRO A 199 -19.07 -5.27 -7.22
N TYR A 200 -20.10 -4.65 -7.77
CA TYR A 200 -20.14 -4.15 -9.15
C TYR A 200 -19.47 -2.78 -9.34
N ASN A 201 -19.02 -2.12 -8.29
CA ASN A 201 -18.44 -0.77 -8.23
C ASN A 201 -19.40 0.35 -8.65
N PHE A 202 -19.82 0.41 -9.90
CA PHE A 202 -20.65 1.49 -10.46
C PHE A 202 -21.99 0.93 -10.97
N ALA A 203 -23.10 1.43 -10.45
CA ALA A 203 -24.43 1.14 -11.00
C ALA A 203 -24.69 1.89 -12.32
N THR A 204 -24.02 3.03 -12.52
CA THR A 204 -24.02 3.80 -13.77
C THR A 204 -22.56 3.92 -14.21
N ILE A 205 -22.29 3.66 -15.49
CA ILE A 205 -20.94 3.78 -16.02
C ILE A 205 -20.58 5.26 -16.11
N PRO A 206 -19.56 5.74 -15.35
CA PRO A 206 -19.20 7.15 -15.34
C PRO A 206 -18.51 7.55 -16.65
N ILE A 207 -18.80 8.76 -17.13
CA ILE A 207 -18.07 9.38 -18.23
C ILE A 207 -16.97 10.24 -17.63
N VAL A 208 -15.70 9.92 -17.95
CA VAL A 208 -14.54 10.60 -17.40
C VAL A 208 -13.91 11.48 -18.48
N GLU A 209 -14.02 12.79 -18.32
CA GLU A 209 -13.47 13.77 -19.26
C GLU A 209 -12.23 14.50 -18.71
N SER A 210 -11.95 14.36 -17.41
CA SER A 210 -10.87 15.08 -16.75
C SER A 210 -10.07 14.23 -15.77
N ARG A 211 -8.95 14.78 -15.27
CA ARG A 211 -8.13 14.15 -14.22
C ARG A 211 -8.76 14.23 -12.83
N HIS A 212 -9.72 15.11 -12.64
CA HIS A 212 -10.39 15.39 -11.37
C HIS A 212 -11.90 15.26 -11.51
N PRO A 213 -12.40 14.06 -11.86
CA PRO A 213 -13.77 13.87 -12.27
C PRO A 213 -14.80 14.31 -11.22
N LEU A 214 -14.55 14.13 -9.92
CA LEU A 214 -15.50 14.51 -8.86
C LEU A 214 -15.51 16.01 -8.54
N TRP A 215 -14.47 16.75 -8.92
CA TRP A 215 -14.42 18.20 -8.74
C TRP A 215 -14.99 18.97 -9.95
N GLU A 216 -15.08 18.31 -11.08
CA GLU A 216 -15.70 18.84 -12.28
C GLU A 216 -17.08 18.20 -12.42
N GLU A 217 -18.14 18.83 -11.97
CA GLU A 217 -19.54 18.39 -11.79
C GLU A 217 -20.19 17.61 -12.97
N ARG A 218 -19.43 17.03 -13.88
CA ARG A 218 -19.86 16.46 -15.16
C ARG A 218 -19.87 14.94 -15.26
N LEU A 219 -19.53 14.23 -14.16
CA LEU A 219 -19.43 12.76 -14.19
C LEU A 219 -20.70 12.03 -14.60
N PHE A 220 -21.85 12.62 -14.30
CA PHE A 220 -23.17 12.01 -14.52
C PHE A 220 -24.05 12.92 -15.36
N HIS A 221 -23.46 13.63 -16.32
CA HIS A 221 -24.24 14.52 -17.19
C HIS A 221 -25.30 13.74 -17.93
N ASP A 222 -26.49 14.32 -17.92
CA ASP A 222 -27.79 13.93 -18.48
C ASP A 222 -27.79 13.68 -20.00
N ASP A 223 -26.87 12.91 -20.52
CA ASP A 223 -27.09 12.24 -21.79
C ASP A 223 -27.77 10.88 -21.49
N PRO A 224 -29.10 10.81 -21.59
CA PRO A 224 -29.85 9.58 -21.30
C PRO A 224 -29.44 8.41 -22.20
N SER A 225 -28.78 8.71 -23.33
CA SER A 225 -28.27 7.71 -24.26
C SER A 225 -26.96 7.06 -23.81
N ARG A 226 -26.24 7.65 -22.84
CA ARG A 226 -24.97 7.17 -22.34
C ARG A 226 -24.98 6.73 -20.89
N ALA A 227 -25.93 7.20 -20.09
CA ALA A 227 -26.08 6.83 -18.69
C ALA A 227 -26.94 5.56 -18.54
N ARG A 228 -26.45 4.44 -19.02
CA ARG A 228 -27.06 3.15 -18.72
C ARG A 228 -26.70 2.74 -17.30
N THR A 229 -27.70 2.56 -16.46
CA THR A 229 -27.48 1.99 -15.14
C THR A 229 -27.31 0.48 -15.27
N GLN A 230 -26.37 -0.09 -14.52
CA GLN A 230 -26.22 -1.55 -14.42
C GLN A 230 -27.52 -2.21 -13.93
N LEU A 231 -28.36 -1.49 -13.18
CA LEU A 231 -29.70 -1.90 -12.77
C LEU A 231 -30.66 -2.04 -13.96
N ASP A 232 -30.67 -1.07 -14.89
CA ASP A 232 -31.51 -1.08 -16.07
C ASP A 232 -31.14 -2.21 -17.07
N GLU A 233 -29.87 -2.62 -17.04
CA GLU A 233 -29.34 -3.74 -17.82
C GLU A 233 -29.56 -5.10 -17.12
N GLY A 234 -30.25 -5.13 -15.99
CA GLY A 234 -30.50 -6.35 -15.25
C GLY A 234 -29.26 -6.96 -14.58
N LEU A 235 -28.23 -6.15 -14.32
CA LEU A 235 -26.90 -6.60 -13.90
C LEU A 235 -26.76 -6.89 -12.41
N ILE A 236 -27.74 -6.60 -11.56
CA ILE A 236 -27.67 -6.91 -10.14
C ILE A 236 -28.37 -8.23 -9.86
N LEU A 237 -27.82 -9.27 -10.43
CA LEU A 237 -28.19 -10.64 -10.17
C LEU A 237 -27.10 -11.32 -9.36
N ASP A 238 -27.44 -12.41 -8.73
CA ASP A 238 -26.51 -13.22 -7.95
C ASP A 238 -25.75 -12.41 -6.88
N HIS A 239 -26.51 -11.65 -6.08
CA HIS A 239 -25.96 -10.84 -4.98
C HIS A 239 -24.94 -9.76 -5.40
N GLY A 240 -25.08 -9.20 -6.61
CA GLY A 240 -24.21 -8.15 -7.11
C GLY A 240 -22.88 -8.63 -7.69
N ARG A 241 -22.77 -9.90 -8.03
CA ARG A 241 -21.54 -10.51 -8.59
C ARG A 241 -21.47 -10.49 -10.11
N GLU A 242 -22.31 -9.72 -10.77
CA GLU A 242 -22.22 -9.48 -12.20
C GLU A 242 -21.64 -8.11 -12.51
N ALA A 243 -20.89 -8.01 -13.60
CA ALA A 243 -20.29 -6.77 -14.07
C ALA A 243 -20.46 -6.64 -15.59
N LEU A 244 -20.69 -5.42 -16.04
CA LEU A 244 -20.76 -5.12 -17.45
C LEU A 244 -19.36 -5.05 -18.05
N ALA A 245 -19.08 -5.87 -19.06
CA ALA A 245 -17.91 -5.73 -19.90
C ALA A 245 -18.19 -4.74 -21.02
N THR A 246 -17.22 -3.90 -21.33
CA THR A 246 -17.26 -2.93 -22.42
C THR A 246 -16.17 -3.20 -23.42
N ARG A 247 -16.40 -2.84 -24.69
CA ARG A 247 -15.37 -2.94 -25.72
C ARG A 247 -14.26 -1.93 -25.46
N ALA A 248 -13.02 -2.35 -25.73
CA ALA A 248 -11.84 -1.53 -25.46
C ALA A 248 -11.73 -0.24 -26.31
N LEU A 249 -12.38 -0.18 -27.47
CA LEU A 249 -12.21 0.92 -28.41
C LEU A 249 -13.26 2.02 -28.24
N ASP A 250 -14.50 1.67 -27.95
CA ASP A 250 -15.63 2.61 -27.95
C ASP A 250 -16.37 2.66 -26.61
N GLY A 251 -16.00 1.80 -25.65
CA GLY A 251 -16.64 1.72 -24.34
C GLY A 251 -18.11 1.25 -24.40
N CYS A 252 -18.57 0.77 -25.55
CA CYS A 252 -19.93 0.25 -25.66
C CYS A 252 -20.11 -1.05 -24.89
N PRO A 253 -21.28 -1.30 -24.27
CA PRO A 253 -21.61 -2.56 -23.65
C PRO A 253 -21.38 -3.74 -24.60
N ASP A 254 -20.71 -4.80 -24.09
CA ASP A 254 -20.35 -5.97 -24.89
C ASP A 254 -20.97 -7.24 -24.29
N ALA A 255 -20.73 -7.49 -23.02
CA ALA A 255 -21.22 -8.69 -22.36
C ALA A 255 -21.43 -8.47 -20.87
N ILE A 256 -22.28 -9.26 -20.24
CA ILE A 256 -22.42 -9.36 -18.79
C ILE A 256 -21.57 -10.53 -18.31
N LEU A 257 -20.61 -10.23 -17.45
CA LEU A 257 -19.70 -11.20 -16.89
C LEU A 257 -20.05 -11.51 -15.45
N LYS A 258 -20.10 -12.79 -15.11
CA LYS A 258 -20.21 -13.21 -13.72
C LYS A 258 -18.83 -13.14 -13.06
N MET A 259 -18.75 -12.45 -11.94
CA MET A 259 -17.52 -12.37 -11.14
C MET A 259 -17.26 -13.71 -10.43
N PRO A 260 -15.98 -14.11 -10.28
CA PRO A 260 -15.65 -15.34 -9.58
C PRO A 260 -16.13 -15.30 -8.12
N GLY A 261 -16.43 -16.46 -7.57
CA GLY A 261 -16.80 -16.64 -6.17
C GLY A 261 -15.64 -16.36 -5.21
N ASP A 262 -15.97 -16.26 -3.91
CA ASP A 262 -14.96 -16.15 -2.86
C ASP A 262 -14.12 -17.43 -2.80
N SER A 263 -12.80 -17.28 -2.72
CA SER A 263 -11.87 -18.41 -2.68
C SER A 263 -10.83 -18.23 -1.57
N TYR A 264 -10.59 -19.29 -0.81
CA TYR A 264 -9.49 -19.35 0.17
C TYR A 264 -8.16 -19.79 -0.47
N ALA A 265 -8.16 -20.19 -1.72
CA ALA A 265 -6.97 -20.71 -2.40
C ALA A 265 -5.79 -19.72 -2.43
N PRO A 266 -5.96 -18.41 -2.70
CA PRO A 266 -4.86 -17.45 -2.63
C PRO A 266 -4.23 -17.33 -1.23
N PHE A 267 -5.05 -17.40 -0.17
CA PHE A 267 -4.56 -17.39 1.20
C PHE A 267 -3.74 -18.67 1.49
N LEU A 268 -4.24 -19.83 1.11
CA LEU A 268 -3.54 -21.10 1.28
C LEU A 268 -2.23 -21.13 0.50
N LEU A 269 -2.19 -20.59 -0.72
CA LEU A 269 -0.97 -20.44 -1.49
C LEU A 269 0.08 -19.60 -0.74
N GLY A 270 -0.32 -18.46 -0.20
CA GLY A 270 0.56 -17.61 0.61
C GLY A 270 1.07 -18.32 1.86
N LEU A 271 0.19 -19.03 2.56
CA LEU A 271 0.53 -19.81 3.75
C LEU A 271 1.54 -20.91 3.44
N PHE A 272 1.26 -21.77 2.45
CA PHE A 272 2.17 -22.84 2.05
C PHE A 272 3.49 -22.30 1.54
N SER A 273 3.49 -21.22 0.77
CA SER A 273 4.71 -20.54 0.32
C SER A 273 5.57 -20.12 1.52
N THR A 274 4.97 -19.47 2.51
CA THR A 274 5.68 -19.07 3.74
C THR A 274 6.24 -20.26 4.51
N LEU A 275 5.46 -21.34 4.64
CA LEU A 275 5.87 -22.56 5.35
C LEU A 275 6.98 -23.32 4.61
N ILE A 276 7.03 -23.28 3.27
CA ILE A 276 8.14 -23.85 2.48
C ILE A 276 9.44 -23.15 2.90
N PHE A 277 9.48 -21.83 2.85
CA PHE A 277 10.70 -21.09 3.18
C PHE A 277 11.08 -21.22 4.66
N ALA A 278 10.11 -21.26 5.57
CA ALA A 278 10.37 -21.51 6.98
C ALA A 278 10.96 -22.90 7.21
N ALA A 279 10.43 -23.92 6.57
CA ALA A 279 10.96 -25.30 6.67
C ALA A 279 12.37 -25.41 6.07
N MET A 280 12.64 -24.72 4.95
CA MET A 280 13.98 -24.65 4.37
C MET A 280 14.97 -23.95 5.32
N LEU A 281 14.58 -22.86 5.96
CA LEU A 281 15.39 -22.12 6.93
C LEU A 281 15.75 -22.99 8.14
N LEU A 282 14.81 -23.83 8.59
CA LEU A 282 15.00 -24.77 9.68
C LEU A 282 15.67 -26.09 9.26
N HIS A 283 16.06 -26.23 7.97
CA HIS A 283 16.65 -27.45 7.39
C HIS A 283 15.75 -28.70 7.48
N VAL A 284 14.42 -28.52 7.57
CA VAL A 284 13.45 -29.63 7.66
C VAL A 284 12.93 -29.93 6.24
N TRP A 285 13.74 -30.57 5.41
CA TRP A 285 13.47 -30.74 3.96
C TRP A 285 12.22 -31.52 3.65
N TRP A 286 11.89 -32.56 4.43
CA TRP A 286 10.67 -33.33 4.23
C TRP A 286 9.40 -32.47 4.44
N LEU A 287 9.45 -31.54 5.39
CA LEU A 287 8.36 -30.60 5.63
C LEU A 287 8.23 -29.59 4.46
N ALA A 288 9.35 -29.11 3.92
CA ALA A 288 9.35 -28.24 2.75
C ALA A 288 8.69 -28.93 1.55
N LEU A 289 8.99 -30.21 1.31
CA LEU A 289 8.36 -31.01 0.25
C LEU A 289 6.85 -31.22 0.49
N ALA A 290 6.44 -31.48 1.72
CA ALA A 290 5.01 -31.61 2.05
C ALA A 290 4.25 -30.29 1.82
N MET A 291 4.85 -29.15 2.21
CA MET A 291 4.27 -27.81 1.97
C MET A 291 4.25 -27.46 0.48
N LEU A 292 5.25 -27.88 -0.29
CA LEU A 292 5.25 -27.74 -1.76
C LEU A 292 4.09 -28.50 -2.42
N ALA A 293 3.79 -29.70 -1.94
CA ALA A 293 2.62 -30.45 -2.39
C ALA A 293 1.31 -29.71 -2.07
N GLY A 294 1.18 -29.16 -0.85
CA GLY A 294 0.03 -28.33 -0.47
C GLY A 294 -0.10 -27.07 -1.33
N PHE A 295 1.01 -26.41 -1.65
CA PHE A 295 1.05 -25.28 -2.57
C PHE A 295 0.54 -25.67 -3.97
N ALA A 296 1.03 -26.79 -4.53
CA ALA A 296 0.62 -27.26 -5.84
C ALA A 296 -0.88 -27.62 -5.91
N VAL A 297 -1.40 -28.26 -4.85
CA VAL A 297 -2.84 -28.57 -4.74
C VAL A 297 -3.67 -27.29 -4.66
N SER A 298 -3.25 -26.32 -3.84
CA SER A 298 -3.95 -25.02 -3.72
C SER A 298 -3.91 -24.23 -5.02
N LEU A 299 -2.79 -24.28 -5.76
CA LEU A 299 -2.67 -23.66 -7.07
C LEU A 299 -3.59 -24.33 -8.10
N ALA A 300 -3.60 -25.66 -8.13
CA ALA A 300 -4.49 -26.42 -9.00
C ALA A 300 -5.97 -26.13 -8.70
N ALA A 301 -6.34 -26.09 -7.43
CA ALA A 301 -7.70 -25.75 -7.00
C ALA A 301 -8.10 -24.32 -7.38
N TRP A 302 -7.16 -23.36 -7.31
CA TRP A 302 -7.44 -21.97 -7.70
C TRP A 302 -7.56 -21.79 -9.21
N MET A 303 -6.76 -22.52 -9.97
CA MET A 303 -6.75 -22.45 -11.44
C MET A 303 -7.73 -23.42 -12.10
N TRP A 304 -8.40 -24.29 -11.31
CA TRP A 304 -9.37 -25.20 -11.86
C TRP A 304 -10.54 -24.40 -12.42
N PRO A 305 -10.90 -24.60 -13.70
CA PRO A 305 -11.99 -23.86 -14.30
C PRO A 305 -13.29 -24.15 -13.54
N GLU A 306 -13.83 -23.15 -12.88
CA GLU A 306 -15.24 -23.15 -12.49
C GLU A 306 -16.08 -23.15 -13.76
N ALA A 307 -17.37 -23.55 -13.66
CA ALA A 307 -18.29 -23.65 -14.82
C ALA A 307 -18.15 -22.43 -15.75
N PRO A 308 -18.33 -22.58 -17.07
CA PRO A 308 -18.06 -21.53 -18.03
C PRO A 308 -18.73 -20.22 -17.56
N LEU A 309 -17.95 -19.14 -17.57
CA LEU A 309 -18.45 -17.78 -17.26
C LEU A 309 -19.69 -17.57 -18.13
N LEU A 310 -20.88 -17.53 -17.51
CA LEU A 310 -22.10 -17.25 -18.21
C LEU A 310 -21.97 -15.85 -18.79
N GLN A 311 -21.62 -15.77 -20.07
CA GLN A 311 -21.70 -14.55 -20.85
C GLN A 311 -23.12 -14.46 -21.38
N ARG A 312 -23.83 -13.40 -21.07
CA ARG A 312 -25.09 -13.06 -21.74
C ARG A 312 -24.96 -11.72 -22.43
N GLU A 313 -25.71 -11.55 -23.49
CA GLU A 313 -25.76 -10.24 -24.16
C GLU A 313 -26.56 -9.23 -23.32
N PRO A 314 -26.17 -7.94 -23.32
CA PRO A 314 -26.93 -6.88 -22.70
C PRO A 314 -28.34 -6.84 -23.29
N GLY A 315 -29.36 -6.92 -22.42
CA GLY A 315 -30.78 -6.94 -22.84
C GLY A 315 -31.41 -8.33 -23.03
N GLU A 316 -30.65 -9.44 -22.90
CA GLU A 316 -31.23 -10.75 -22.82
C GLU A 316 -32.00 -10.95 -21.50
N PRO A 317 -33.25 -11.45 -21.54
CA PRO A 317 -33.98 -11.76 -20.32
C PRO A 317 -33.24 -12.84 -19.52
N GLN A 318 -33.32 -12.74 -18.19
CA GLN A 318 -32.76 -13.72 -17.28
C GLN A 318 -33.27 -15.12 -17.64
N GLY A 319 -32.41 -15.94 -18.20
CA GLY A 319 -32.71 -17.35 -18.37
C GLY A 319 -32.87 -17.97 -16.98
N GLU A 320 -34.01 -18.59 -16.73
CA GLU A 320 -34.22 -19.46 -15.58
C GLU A 320 -33.00 -20.39 -15.46
N THR A 321 -32.32 -20.30 -14.32
CA THR A 321 -31.28 -21.27 -13.96
C THR A 321 -31.91 -22.65 -14.02
N LEU A 322 -31.60 -23.39 -15.09
CA LEU A 322 -31.87 -24.83 -15.12
C LEU A 322 -31.14 -25.43 -13.90
N GLY A 323 -31.95 -25.95 -12.99
CA GLY A 323 -31.64 -26.47 -11.67
C GLY A 323 -30.55 -27.54 -11.56
#